data_897054312f9847ed9f7bced6f7fb3556
#
_entry.id   897054312f9847ed9f7bced6f7fb3556
#
_cell.length_a   1.000
_cell.length_b   1.000
_cell.length_c   1.000
_cell.angle_alpha   90.00
_cell.angle_beta   90.00
_cell.angle_gamma   90.00
#
_symmetry.space_group_name_H-M   'P 1'
#
loop_
_entity.id
_entity.type
_entity.pdbx_description
1 polymer ?
#
loop_
_entity_poly.entity_id
_entity_poly.type
_entity_poly.pdbx_seq_one_letter_code
_entity_poly.pdbx_strand_id
1 'polypeptide(L)'
;MEQILIPAIIAAITSFVISIITLLQSLHSQRFQQRQLEQTLNRNLTNKLYELRLANYPRAFEIIDKIHKQKGGTYDPIMINTVLADLLEWKKGIVDLIISVETLESYFILRDSLMKNPETETYYSKQQVEKISNNTKDFKKQLRRDIGFLFREEKERRSR
;
A
#
# COMPACT_ATOMS: atom_id res chain seq x y z
N MET A 1 75.71 8.17 -3.65
CA MET A 1 74.54 7.63 -2.90
C MET A 1 73.35 8.59 -2.90
N GLU A 2 73.55 9.88 -2.92
CA GLU A 2 72.41 10.87 -2.92
C GLU A 2 71.58 10.86 -4.20
N GLN A 3 72.15 10.53 -5.37
CA GLN A 3 71.41 10.56 -6.65
C GLN A 3 70.30 9.49 -6.76
N ILE A 4 70.33 8.45 -5.93
CA ILE A 4 69.32 7.39 -5.93
C ILE A 4 68.25 7.63 -4.85
N LEU A 5 68.59 8.36 -3.81
CA LEU A 5 67.70 8.56 -2.66
C LEU A 5 66.52 9.51 -2.99
N ILE A 6 66.74 10.57 -3.74
CA ILE A 6 65.73 11.56 -4.08
C ILE A 6 64.61 10.96 -4.95
N PRO A 7 64.87 10.21 -6.03
CA PRO A 7 63.83 9.56 -6.81
C PRO A 7 63.04 8.52 -6.02
N ALA A 8 63.70 7.78 -5.10
CA ALA A 8 63.02 6.80 -4.27
C ALA A 8 62.00 7.46 -3.28
N ILE A 9 62.38 8.58 -2.68
CA ILE A 9 61.52 9.35 -1.78
C ILE A 9 60.30 9.90 -2.55
N ILE A 10 60.51 10.47 -3.74
CA ILE A 10 59.43 11.01 -4.58
C ILE A 10 58.45 9.89 -4.95
N ALA A 11 58.96 8.72 -5.36
CA ALA A 11 58.14 7.56 -5.71
C ALA A 11 57.33 7.05 -4.51
N ALA A 12 57.90 7.01 -3.32
CA ALA A 12 57.22 6.62 -2.09
C ALA A 12 56.05 7.59 -1.73
N ILE A 13 56.32 8.90 -1.79
CA ILE A 13 55.33 9.92 -1.53
C ILE A 13 54.19 9.84 -2.54
N THR A 14 54.49 9.70 -3.83
CA THR A 14 53.51 9.59 -4.90
C THR A 14 52.63 8.35 -4.71
N SER A 15 53.22 7.19 -4.39
CA SER A 15 52.48 5.96 -4.11
C SER A 15 51.57 6.09 -2.90
N PHE A 16 52.02 6.77 -1.86
CA PHE A 16 51.23 7.02 -0.65
C PHE A 16 49.99 7.94 -0.94
N VAL A 17 50.20 9.00 -1.70
CA VAL A 17 49.11 9.92 -2.10
C VAL A 17 48.07 9.19 -2.97
N ILE A 18 48.55 8.39 -3.96
CA ILE A 18 47.67 7.59 -4.81
C ILE A 18 46.85 6.59 -3.95
N SER A 19 47.48 5.93 -2.98
CA SER A 19 46.80 4.99 -2.08
C SER A 19 45.72 5.66 -1.25
N ILE A 20 45.96 6.86 -0.72
CA ILE A 20 44.95 7.65 0.01
C ILE A 20 43.78 8.01 -0.89
N ILE A 21 44.03 8.52 -2.09
CA ILE A 21 42.99 8.90 -3.05
C ILE A 21 42.15 7.66 -3.40
N THR A 22 42.78 6.53 -3.69
CA THR A 22 42.07 5.29 -4.01
C THR A 22 41.22 4.79 -2.85
N LEU A 23 41.72 4.89 -1.61
CA LEU A 23 40.98 4.53 -0.42
C LEU A 23 39.71 5.44 -0.24
N LEU A 24 39.87 6.74 -0.39
CA LEU A 24 38.76 7.71 -0.29
C LEU A 24 37.73 7.47 -1.39
N GLN A 25 38.13 7.21 -2.62
CA GLN A 25 37.25 6.86 -3.73
C GLN A 25 36.50 5.55 -3.47
N SER A 26 37.19 4.54 -2.94
CA SER A 26 36.57 3.26 -2.56
C SER A 26 35.50 3.44 -1.50
N LEU A 27 35.79 4.19 -0.43
CA LEU A 27 34.82 4.48 0.63
C LEU A 27 33.61 5.27 0.12
N HIS A 28 33.84 6.24 -0.77
CA HIS A 28 32.76 6.99 -1.37
C HIS A 28 31.88 6.13 -2.28
N SER A 29 32.50 5.30 -3.10
CA SER A 29 31.82 4.34 -3.99
C SER A 29 30.97 3.34 -3.20
N GLN A 30 31.50 2.78 -2.10
CA GLN A 30 30.75 1.86 -1.25
C GLN A 30 29.50 2.52 -0.64
N ARG A 31 29.60 3.74 -0.12
CA ARG A 31 28.45 4.48 0.42
C ARG A 31 27.40 4.78 -0.66
N PHE A 32 27.83 5.10 -1.85
CA PHE A 32 26.95 5.33 -2.98
C PHE A 32 26.22 4.04 -3.40
N GLN A 33 26.94 2.92 -3.51
CA GLN A 33 26.35 1.62 -3.82
C GLN A 33 25.35 1.16 -2.76
N GLN A 34 25.64 1.36 -1.47
CA GLN A 34 24.70 1.05 -0.38
C GLN A 34 23.40 1.84 -0.53
N ARG A 35 23.48 3.15 -0.77
CA ARG A 35 22.27 3.99 -1.00
C ARG A 35 21.48 3.54 -2.21
N GLN A 36 22.14 3.18 -3.30
CA GLN A 36 21.46 2.67 -4.49
C GLN A 36 20.78 1.33 -4.21
N LEU A 37 21.42 0.45 -3.46
CA LEU A 37 20.86 -0.84 -3.07
C LEU A 37 19.61 -0.65 -2.21
N GLU A 38 19.68 0.21 -1.19
CA GLU A 38 18.53 0.54 -0.34
C GLU A 38 17.36 1.11 -1.15
N GLN A 39 17.63 2.04 -2.07
CA GLN A 39 16.59 2.60 -2.94
C GLN A 39 15.96 1.54 -3.86
N THR A 40 16.79 0.63 -4.39
CA THR A 40 16.32 -0.45 -5.25
C THR A 40 15.48 -1.45 -4.47
N LEU A 41 15.91 -1.82 -3.26
CA LEU A 41 15.14 -2.69 -2.37
C LEU A 41 13.78 -2.05 -2.01
N ASN A 42 13.77 -0.79 -1.62
CA ASN A 42 12.53 -0.08 -1.29
C ASN A 42 11.56 0.00 -2.48
N ARG A 43 12.07 0.26 -3.68
CA ARG A 43 11.25 0.24 -4.91
C ARG A 43 10.69 -1.14 -5.20
N ASN A 44 11.52 -2.19 -5.06
CA ASN A 44 11.09 -3.57 -5.30
C ASN A 44 10.02 -4.01 -4.29
N LEU A 45 10.19 -3.67 -3.00
CA LEU A 45 9.20 -3.94 -1.96
C LEU A 45 7.88 -3.21 -2.23
N THR A 46 7.95 -1.94 -2.61
CA THR A 46 6.77 -1.14 -2.96
C THR A 46 6.04 -1.74 -4.16
N ASN A 47 6.77 -2.08 -5.23
CA ASN A 47 6.19 -2.71 -6.43
C ASN A 47 5.53 -4.04 -6.07
N LYS A 48 6.20 -4.87 -5.27
CA LYS A 48 5.64 -6.16 -4.84
C LYS A 48 4.38 -6.00 -4.02
N LEU A 49 4.33 -5.00 -3.14
CA LEU A 49 3.13 -4.66 -2.37
C LEU A 49 1.96 -4.26 -3.29
N TYR A 50 2.24 -3.42 -4.31
CA TYR A 50 1.24 -3.05 -5.32
C TYR A 50 0.72 -4.26 -6.10
N GLU A 51 1.61 -5.14 -6.56
CA GLU A 51 1.22 -6.37 -7.27
C GLU A 51 0.29 -7.24 -6.41
N LEU A 52 0.64 -7.43 -5.13
CA LEU A 52 -0.18 -8.21 -4.21
C LEU A 52 -1.56 -7.57 -3.96
N ARG A 53 -1.62 -6.26 -3.84
CA ARG A 53 -2.89 -5.52 -3.72
C ARG A 53 -3.73 -5.64 -4.98
N LEU A 54 -3.14 -5.46 -6.16
CA LEU A 54 -3.82 -5.62 -7.45
C LEU A 54 -4.37 -7.03 -7.66
N ALA A 55 -3.70 -8.05 -7.14
CA ALA A 55 -4.16 -9.43 -7.21
C ALA A 55 -5.32 -9.75 -6.25
N ASN A 56 -5.38 -9.09 -5.08
CA ASN A 56 -6.31 -9.48 -4.02
C ASN A 56 -7.50 -8.52 -3.82
N TYR A 57 -7.35 -7.24 -4.13
CA TYR A 57 -8.40 -6.24 -3.90
C TYR A 57 -9.61 -6.34 -4.85
N PRO A 58 -9.49 -6.79 -6.12
CA PRO A 58 -10.65 -6.98 -6.99
C PRO A 58 -11.73 -7.85 -6.36
N ARG A 59 -11.34 -8.90 -5.63
CA ARG A 59 -12.31 -9.75 -4.91
C ARG A 59 -13.13 -8.99 -3.86
N ALA A 60 -12.55 -8.00 -3.18
CA ALA A 60 -13.32 -7.16 -2.26
C ALA A 60 -14.39 -6.35 -2.99
N PHE A 61 -14.08 -5.82 -4.17
CA PHE A 61 -15.07 -5.12 -4.99
C PHE A 61 -16.21 -6.05 -5.40
N GLU A 62 -15.90 -7.27 -5.86
CA GLU A 62 -16.92 -8.27 -6.23
C GLU A 62 -17.83 -8.63 -5.05
N ILE A 63 -17.27 -8.79 -3.85
CA ILE A 63 -18.05 -9.05 -2.64
C ILE A 63 -18.98 -7.88 -2.30
N ILE A 64 -18.43 -6.66 -2.31
CA ILE A 64 -19.17 -5.45 -1.96
C ILE A 64 -20.23 -5.10 -3.02
N ASP A 65 -19.98 -5.42 -4.29
CA ASP A 65 -20.94 -5.15 -5.38
C ASP A 65 -22.20 -6.01 -5.28
N LYS A 66 -22.19 -7.08 -4.48
CA LYS A 66 -23.39 -7.83 -4.12
C LYS A 66 -24.37 -7.02 -3.27
N ILE A 67 -23.91 -5.95 -2.58
CA ILE A 67 -24.77 -5.08 -1.78
C ILE A 67 -25.62 -4.22 -2.72
N HIS A 68 -26.85 -4.63 -2.94
CA HIS A 68 -27.82 -3.90 -3.75
C HIS A 68 -29.13 -3.71 -3.00
N LYS A 69 -29.78 -2.57 -3.26
CA LYS A 69 -31.09 -2.26 -2.66
C LYS A 69 -32.19 -3.07 -3.36
N GLN A 70 -33.07 -3.62 -2.55
CA GLN A 70 -34.32 -4.23 -3.06
C GLN A 70 -35.32 -3.17 -3.54
N LYS A 71 -36.43 -3.61 -4.18
CA LYS A 71 -37.57 -2.77 -4.62
C LYS A 71 -38.16 -2.04 -3.44
N GLY A 72 -37.90 -1.78 -2.42
CA GLY A 72 -38.34 -0.97 -1.27
C GLY A 72 -37.28 0.00 -0.75
N GLY A 73 -36.11 0.05 -1.41
CA GLY A 73 -35.02 0.91 -1.00
C GLY A 73 -34.22 0.41 0.23
N THR A 74 -34.53 -0.79 0.72
CA THR A 74 -33.86 -1.45 1.86
C THR A 74 -32.88 -2.55 1.37
N TYR A 75 -32.15 -3.17 2.30
CA TYR A 75 -31.28 -4.30 2.04
C TYR A 75 -31.90 -5.60 2.55
N ASP A 76 -31.56 -6.71 1.89
CA ASP A 76 -31.89 -8.05 2.35
C ASP A 76 -30.92 -8.46 3.48
N PRO A 77 -31.42 -8.82 4.68
CA PRO A 77 -30.55 -9.27 5.78
C PRO A 77 -29.72 -10.51 5.44
N ILE A 78 -30.25 -11.44 4.65
CA ILE A 78 -29.52 -12.65 4.23
C ILE A 78 -28.34 -12.28 3.34
N MET A 79 -28.57 -11.37 2.38
CA MET A 79 -27.51 -10.86 1.51
C MET A 79 -26.44 -10.12 2.31
N ILE A 80 -26.82 -9.26 3.26
CA ILE A 80 -25.86 -8.53 4.11
C ILE A 80 -25.01 -9.50 4.93
N ASN A 81 -25.62 -10.51 5.53
CA ASN A 81 -24.87 -11.54 6.28
C ASN A 81 -23.92 -12.35 5.39
N THR A 82 -24.33 -12.66 4.17
CA THR A 82 -23.45 -13.34 3.19
C THR A 82 -22.26 -12.46 2.82
N VAL A 83 -22.50 -11.18 2.52
CA VAL A 83 -21.42 -10.22 2.22
C VAL A 83 -20.49 -10.03 3.41
N LEU A 84 -21.02 -9.98 4.62
CA LEU A 84 -20.21 -9.89 5.84
C LEU A 84 -19.30 -11.12 5.99
N ALA A 85 -19.83 -12.33 5.82
CA ALA A 85 -19.06 -13.57 5.89
C ALA A 85 -17.96 -13.62 4.81
N ASP A 86 -18.29 -13.25 3.57
CA ASP A 86 -17.34 -13.18 2.46
C ASP A 86 -16.23 -12.15 2.72
N LEU A 87 -16.55 -10.97 3.29
CA LEU A 87 -15.56 -9.95 3.64
C LEU A 87 -14.64 -10.38 4.79
N LEU A 88 -15.18 -11.07 5.80
CA LEU A 88 -14.40 -11.64 6.89
C LEU A 88 -13.41 -12.68 6.37
N GLU A 89 -13.82 -13.51 5.42
CA GLU A 89 -12.96 -14.50 4.79
C GLU A 89 -11.91 -13.84 3.88
N TRP A 90 -12.31 -12.85 3.07
CA TRP A 90 -11.39 -12.11 2.21
C TRP A 90 -10.25 -11.43 2.99
N LYS A 91 -10.55 -10.89 4.17
CA LYS A 91 -9.54 -10.20 4.99
C LYS A 91 -8.45 -11.14 5.51
N LYS A 92 -8.70 -12.44 5.63
CA LYS A 92 -7.75 -13.40 6.17
C LYS A 92 -6.51 -13.57 5.29
N GLY A 93 -5.43 -14.03 5.90
CA GLY A 93 -4.21 -14.41 5.20
C GLY A 93 -3.44 -13.22 4.63
N ILE A 94 -3.12 -13.25 3.34
CA ILE A 94 -2.24 -12.26 2.69
C ILE A 94 -2.81 -10.84 2.76
N VAL A 95 -4.13 -10.69 2.69
CA VAL A 95 -4.79 -9.39 2.73
C VAL A 95 -4.53 -8.67 4.04
N ASP A 96 -4.54 -9.38 5.16
CA ASP A 96 -4.26 -8.81 6.48
C ASP A 96 -2.84 -8.21 6.59
N LEU A 97 -1.90 -8.73 5.80
CA LEU A 97 -0.51 -8.26 5.75
C LEU A 97 -0.29 -7.07 4.80
N ILE A 98 -1.11 -6.96 3.75
CA ILE A 98 -0.89 -5.97 2.68
C ILE A 98 -1.84 -4.78 2.75
N ILE A 99 -2.90 -4.84 3.55
CA ILE A 99 -3.89 -3.78 3.68
C ILE A 99 -3.27 -2.55 4.36
N SER A 100 -3.57 -1.33 3.86
CA SER A 100 -3.12 -0.11 4.54
C SER A 100 -3.94 0.15 5.81
N VAL A 101 -3.40 0.98 6.70
CA VAL A 101 -4.10 1.36 7.94
C VAL A 101 -5.43 2.03 7.62
N GLU A 102 -5.45 2.95 6.66
CA GLU A 102 -6.64 3.70 6.26
C GLU A 102 -7.72 2.79 5.65
N THR A 103 -7.30 1.82 4.84
CA THR A 103 -8.21 0.83 4.27
C THR A 103 -8.71 -0.14 5.33
N LEU A 104 -7.88 -0.53 6.29
CA LEU A 104 -8.26 -1.35 7.42
C LEU A 104 -9.27 -0.66 8.33
N GLU A 105 -9.10 0.62 8.64
CA GLU A 105 -10.07 1.41 9.39
C GLU A 105 -11.42 1.49 8.67
N SER A 106 -11.42 1.78 7.38
CA SER A 106 -12.66 1.82 6.59
C SER A 106 -13.34 0.45 6.48
N TYR A 107 -12.55 -0.64 6.44
CA TYR A 107 -13.06 -2.00 6.54
C TYR A 107 -13.77 -2.27 7.87
N PHE A 108 -13.19 -1.88 9.01
CA PHE A 108 -13.81 -2.07 10.31
C PHE A 108 -15.11 -1.27 10.44
N ILE A 109 -15.14 -0.02 9.95
CA ILE A 109 -16.34 0.81 9.95
C ILE A 109 -17.46 0.17 9.10
N LEU A 110 -17.13 -0.37 7.93
CA LEU A 110 -18.07 -1.09 7.09
C LEU A 110 -18.53 -2.37 7.78
N ARG A 111 -17.63 -3.22 8.25
CA ARG A 111 -17.93 -4.45 8.98
C ARG A 111 -18.92 -4.20 10.12
N ASP A 112 -18.63 -3.21 10.96
CA ASP A 112 -19.45 -2.88 12.13
C ASP A 112 -20.85 -2.37 11.72
N SER A 113 -20.96 -1.76 10.55
CA SER A 113 -22.28 -1.37 10.00
C SER A 113 -23.08 -2.58 9.46
N LEU A 114 -22.37 -3.57 8.88
CA LEU A 114 -22.98 -4.81 8.39
C LEU A 114 -23.36 -5.78 9.54
N MET A 115 -22.61 -5.75 10.65
CA MET A 115 -22.91 -6.58 11.84
C MET A 115 -24.13 -6.12 12.63
N LYS A 116 -24.62 -4.91 12.39
CA LYS A 116 -25.81 -4.42 13.08
C LYS A 116 -27.06 -5.14 12.57
N ASN A 117 -27.82 -5.72 13.50
CA ASN A 117 -29.10 -6.31 13.17
C ASN A 117 -30.03 -5.27 12.54
N PRO A 118 -30.89 -5.68 11.59
CA PRO A 118 -31.94 -4.83 11.08
C PRO A 118 -32.93 -4.45 12.19
N GLU A 119 -33.63 -3.33 12.06
CA GLU A 119 -34.64 -2.89 13.06
C GLU A 119 -35.79 -3.87 13.19
N THR A 120 -36.12 -4.55 12.10
CA THR A 120 -37.09 -5.66 12.11
C THR A 120 -36.46 -6.87 11.42
N GLU A 121 -37.06 -8.05 11.59
CA GLU A 121 -36.55 -9.29 10.99
C GLU A 121 -36.41 -9.22 9.46
N THR A 122 -37.09 -8.28 8.81
CA THR A 122 -37.22 -8.23 7.35
C THR A 122 -36.59 -7.02 6.68
N TYR A 123 -36.26 -5.94 7.40
CA TYR A 123 -35.73 -4.72 6.77
C TYR A 123 -34.83 -3.89 7.68
N TYR A 124 -33.90 -3.16 7.03
CA TYR A 124 -33.07 -2.14 7.64
C TYR A 124 -33.77 -0.79 7.60
N SER A 125 -33.63 0.03 8.65
CA SER A 125 -34.13 1.40 8.65
C SER A 125 -33.42 2.25 7.59
N LYS A 126 -34.05 3.36 7.19
CA LYS A 126 -33.44 4.31 6.24
C LYS A 126 -32.06 4.78 6.70
N GLN A 127 -31.89 5.02 8.00
CA GLN A 127 -30.62 5.46 8.57
C GLN A 127 -29.55 4.36 8.49
N GLN A 128 -29.90 3.12 8.75
CA GLN A 128 -29.00 1.97 8.60
C GLN A 128 -28.59 1.77 7.13
N VAL A 129 -29.55 1.86 6.21
CA VAL A 129 -29.32 1.75 4.76
C VAL A 129 -28.35 2.82 4.27
N GLU A 130 -28.55 4.08 4.70
CA GLU A 130 -27.67 5.19 4.34
C GLU A 130 -26.26 4.99 4.89
N LYS A 131 -26.13 4.56 6.14
CA LYS A 131 -24.86 4.27 6.79
C LYS A 131 -24.09 3.16 6.07
N ILE A 132 -24.73 2.04 5.77
CA ILE A 132 -24.12 0.93 5.01
C ILE A 132 -23.68 1.41 3.62
N SER A 133 -24.54 2.19 2.93
CA SER A 133 -24.21 2.74 1.60
C SER A 133 -22.98 3.65 1.63
N ASN A 134 -22.89 4.55 2.59
CA ASN A 134 -21.79 5.49 2.72
C ASN A 134 -20.48 4.75 3.10
N ASN A 135 -20.53 3.87 4.09
CA ASN A 135 -19.36 3.07 4.50
C ASN A 135 -18.87 2.17 3.35
N THR A 136 -19.78 1.62 2.55
CA THR A 136 -19.44 0.86 1.33
C THR A 136 -18.68 1.71 0.31
N LYS A 137 -19.14 2.95 0.07
CA LYS A 137 -18.46 3.88 -0.84
C LYS A 137 -17.08 4.28 -0.32
N ASP A 138 -16.97 4.55 0.97
CA ASP A 138 -15.71 4.96 1.59
C ASP A 138 -14.70 3.82 1.56
N PHE A 139 -15.09 2.60 1.85
CA PHE A 139 -14.21 1.44 1.76
C PHE A 139 -13.73 1.21 0.31
N LYS A 140 -14.62 1.26 -0.69
CA LYS A 140 -14.27 1.20 -2.11
C LYS A 140 -13.27 2.31 -2.51
N LYS A 141 -13.46 3.52 -1.98
CA LYS A 141 -12.56 4.65 -2.23
C LYS A 141 -11.16 4.39 -1.65
N GLN A 142 -11.06 3.86 -0.44
CA GLN A 142 -9.76 3.53 0.16
C GLN A 142 -9.05 2.39 -0.59
N LEU A 143 -9.76 1.33 -0.96
CA LEU A 143 -9.20 0.27 -1.81
C LEU A 143 -8.59 0.83 -3.11
N ARG A 144 -9.29 1.78 -3.79
CA ARG A 144 -8.77 2.44 -5.00
C ARG A 144 -7.54 3.30 -4.71
N ARG A 145 -7.49 3.97 -3.57
CA ARG A 145 -6.31 4.75 -3.14
C ARG A 145 -5.11 3.85 -2.94
N ASP A 146 -5.28 2.73 -2.28
CA ASP A 146 -4.20 1.78 -2.01
C ASP A 146 -3.53 1.22 -3.26
N ILE A 147 -4.28 1.09 -4.36
CA ILE A 147 -3.77 0.64 -5.66
C ILE A 147 -3.47 1.82 -6.61
N GLY A 148 -3.42 3.05 -6.10
CA GLY A 148 -2.94 4.22 -6.82
C GLY A 148 -3.91 4.84 -7.84
N PHE A 149 -5.11 4.28 -8.06
CA PHE A 149 -6.05 4.80 -9.06
C PHE A 149 -6.53 6.24 -8.77
N LEU A 150 -6.61 6.66 -7.51
CA LEU A 150 -7.09 8.00 -7.15
C LEU A 150 -6.00 9.08 -7.15
N PHE A 151 -4.73 8.73 -7.06
CA PHE A 151 -3.64 9.71 -7.15
C PHE A 151 -3.60 10.42 -8.52
N ARG A 152 -4.02 9.71 -9.56
CA ARG A 152 -4.07 10.25 -10.91
C ARG A 152 -5.19 11.28 -11.08
N GLU A 153 -6.38 10.98 -10.57
CA GLU A 153 -7.54 11.89 -10.62
C GLU A 153 -7.35 13.15 -9.77
N GLU A 154 -6.76 13.05 -8.59
CA GLU A 154 -6.47 14.21 -7.73
C GLU A 154 -5.37 15.11 -8.33
N LYS A 155 -4.37 14.53 -8.99
CA LYS A 155 -3.31 15.30 -9.66
C LYS A 155 -3.85 16.03 -10.88
N GLU A 156 -4.72 15.40 -11.66
CA GLU A 156 -5.36 16.03 -12.84
C GLU A 156 -6.35 17.13 -12.45
N ARG A 157 -7.05 17.01 -11.30
CA ARG A 157 -7.92 18.09 -10.78
C ARG A 157 -7.16 19.31 -10.27
N ARG A 158 -5.94 19.13 -9.73
CA ARG A 158 -5.10 20.24 -9.25
C ARG A 158 -4.35 20.95 -10.37
N SER A 159 -4.28 20.35 -11.55
CA SER A 159 -3.62 20.91 -12.73
C SER A 159 -4.58 21.67 -13.66
N ARG A 160 -5.87 21.70 -13.34
CA ARG A 160 -6.91 22.51 -14.00
C ARG A 160 -7.32 23.71 -13.13
#